data_4fc7214fadec8ced943cb1c6ccc1426d
#
_entry.id   4fc7214fadec8ced943cb1c6ccc1426d
#
_cell.length_a   1.000
_cell.length_b   1.000
_cell.length_c   1.000
_cell.angle_alpha   90.00
_cell.angle_beta   90.00
_cell.angle_gamma   90.00
#
_symmetry.space_group_name_H-M   'P 1'
#
loop_
_entity.id
_entity.type
_entity.pdbx_description
1 polymer ?
#
loop_
_entity_poly.entity_id
_entity_poly.type
_entity_poly.pdbx_seq_one_letter_code
_entity_poly.pdbx_strand_id
1 'polypeptide(L)'
;MFDFLPHAHELVRTTFEVQLTAILKHIADAVKKYSLSNTRVIVLQSTVTRNVINKLPGLRDSGPVLTIDDPVILMILKDRGYDVKVINTEAGKALDISGWRK
;
A
#
# COMPACT_ATOMS: atom_id res chain seq x y z
N MET A 1 3.51 32.19 -17.10
CA MET A 1 4.20 31.74 -18.32
C MET A 1 4.43 30.24 -18.32
N PHE A 2 4.93 29.66 -17.23
CA PHE A 2 5.10 28.21 -17.10
C PHE A 2 4.19 27.62 -16.02
N ASP A 3 2.95 28.07 -15.98
CA ASP A 3 1.97 27.67 -14.98
C ASP A 3 1.58 26.18 -15.07
N PHE A 4 1.88 25.55 -16.21
CA PHE A 4 1.65 24.13 -16.39
C PHE A 4 2.68 23.27 -15.65
N LEU A 5 3.80 23.85 -15.19
CA LEU A 5 4.81 23.10 -14.45
C LEU A 5 4.45 23.07 -12.96
N PRO A 6 4.29 21.90 -12.37
CA PRO A 6 4.03 21.82 -10.93
C PRO A 6 5.27 22.23 -10.12
N HIS A 7 5.04 22.72 -8.92
CA HIS A 7 6.14 22.96 -7.98
C HIS A 7 6.72 21.63 -7.51
N ALA A 8 8.03 21.64 -7.17
CA ALA A 8 8.71 20.40 -6.78
C ALA A 8 8.03 19.68 -5.62
N HIS A 9 7.53 20.43 -4.62
CA HIS A 9 6.85 19.83 -3.46
C HIS A 9 5.49 19.20 -3.86
N GLU A 10 4.84 19.71 -4.88
CA GLU A 10 3.60 19.12 -5.41
C GLU A 10 3.87 17.79 -6.09
N LEU A 11 5.01 17.66 -6.79
CA LEU A 11 5.41 16.41 -7.40
C LEU A 11 5.66 15.33 -6.34
N VAL A 12 6.34 15.67 -5.27
CA VAL A 12 6.61 14.73 -4.16
C VAL A 12 5.30 14.27 -3.54
N ARG A 13 4.39 15.20 -3.26
CA ARG A 13 3.08 14.91 -2.71
C ARG A 13 2.26 14.01 -3.63
N THR A 14 2.25 14.31 -4.91
CA THR A 14 1.52 13.54 -5.92
C THR A 14 2.06 12.12 -6.00
N THR A 15 3.39 11.96 -5.99
CA THR A 15 4.01 10.64 -6.01
C THR A 15 3.62 9.83 -4.78
N PHE A 16 3.63 10.44 -3.60
CA PHE A 16 3.21 9.78 -2.37
C PHE A 16 1.75 9.33 -2.45
N GLU A 17 0.85 10.22 -2.86
CA GLU A 17 -0.59 9.92 -2.94
C GLU A 17 -0.88 8.81 -3.96
N VAL A 18 -0.19 8.82 -5.09
CA VAL A 18 -0.35 7.81 -6.13
C VAL A 18 0.11 6.45 -5.63
N GLN A 19 1.27 6.38 -4.97
CA GLN A 19 1.76 5.15 -4.37
C GLN A 19 0.81 4.65 -3.28
N LEU A 20 0.37 5.54 -2.40
CA LEU A 20 -0.56 5.20 -1.32
C LEU A 20 -1.84 4.60 -1.88
N THR A 21 -2.42 5.23 -2.89
CA THR A 21 -3.64 4.76 -3.55
C THR A 21 -3.43 3.38 -4.15
N ALA A 22 -2.32 3.16 -4.85
CA ALA A 22 -2.02 1.87 -5.47
C ALA A 22 -1.86 0.75 -4.44
N ILE A 23 -1.19 1.04 -3.33
CA ILE A 23 -0.98 0.07 -2.25
C ILE A 23 -2.31 -0.27 -1.57
N LEU A 24 -3.11 0.74 -1.23
CA LEU A 24 -4.41 0.53 -0.58
C LEU A 24 -5.36 -0.24 -1.50
N LYS A 25 -5.33 0.03 -2.79
CA LYS A 25 -6.14 -0.69 -3.76
C LYS A 25 -5.72 -2.16 -3.85
N HIS A 26 -4.43 -2.43 -3.85
CA HIS A 26 -3.92 -3.81 -3.83
C HIS A 26 -4.39 -4.55 -2.58
N ILE A 27 -4.29 -3.91 -1.41
CA ILE A 27 -4.74 -4.49 -0.13
C ILE A 27 -6.25 -4.74 -0.18
N ALA A 28 -7.03 -3.78 -0.67
CA ALA A 28 -8.48 -3.92 -0.77
C ALA A 28 -8.88 -5.09 -1.68
N ASP A 29 -8.22 -5.23 -2.81
CA ASP A 29 -8.48 -6.34 -3.73
C ASP A 29 -8.15 -7.69 -3.09
N ALA A 30 -7.05 -7.78 -2.35
CA ALA A 30 -6.67 -9.00 -1.64
C ALA A 30 -7.70 -9.36 -0.56
N VAL A 31 -8.14 -8.37 0.23
CA VAL A 31 -9.15 -8.58 1.26
C VAL A 31 -10.47 -9.05 0.65
N LYS A 32 -10.92 -8.40 -0.42
CA LYS A 32 -12.16 -8.79 -1.11
C LYS A 32 -12.09 -10.19 -1.67
N LYS A 33 -10.93 -10.55 -2.23
CA LYS A 33 -10.75 -11.86 -2.85
C LYS A 33 -10.77 -13.01 -1.82
N TYR A 34 -10.14 -12.79 -0.67
CA TYR A 34 -9.92 -13.86 0.30
C TYR A 34 -10.84 -13.81 1.52
N SER A 35 -11.57 -12.71 1.74
CA SER A 35 -12.39 -12.52 2.95
C SER A 35 -13.55 -13.49 3.07
N LEU A 36 -14.04 -14.04 1.97
CA LEU A 36 -15.15 -14.99 1.99
C LEU A 36 -14.76 -16.35 2.59
N SER A 37 -13.51 -16.75 2.41
CA SER A 37 -13.02 -18.07 2.83
C SER A 37 -11.99 -18.01 3.97
N ASN A 38 -11.50 -16.82 4.33
CA ASN A 38 -10.45 -16.69 5.32
C ASN A 38 -10.81 -15.64 6.36
N THR A 39 -10.31 -15.81 7.58
CA THR A 39 -10.50 -14.83 8.66
C THR A 39 -9.41 -13.80 8.69
N ARG A 40 -8.34 -13.99 7.91
CA ARG A 40 -7.25 -13.03 7.79
C ARG A 40 -6.58 -13.17 6.43
N VAL A 41 -5.88 -12.11 6.04
CA VAL A 41 -5.13 -12.04 4.78
C VAL A 41 -3.71 -11.56 5.08
N ILE A 42 -2.72 -12.22 4.50
CA ILE A 42 -1.32 -11.83 4.61
C ILE A 42 -0.91 -11.15 3.31
N VAL A 43 -0.45 -9.91 3.41
CA VAL A 43 0.00 -9.11 2.26
C VAL A 43 1.50 -8.88 2.37
N LEU A 44 2.26 -9.45 1.44
CA LEU A 44 3.72 -9.37 1.44
C LEU A 44 4.21 -8.05 0.83
N GLN A 45 5.24 -7.45 1.44
CA GLN A 45 5.86 -6.23 0.93
C GLN A 45 6.37 -6.41 -0.50
N SER A 46 7.03 -7.54 -0.79
CA SER A 46 7.59 -7.80 -2.11
C SER A 46 6.51 -7.85 -3.19
N THR A 47 5.37 -8.45 -2.88
CA THR A 47 4.22 -8.50 -3.81
C THR A 47 3.65 -7.13 -4.06
N VAL A 48 3.47 -6.33 -3.01
CA VAL A 48 2.95 -4.97 -3.11
C VAL A 48 3.91 -4.09 -3.93
N THR A 49 5.20 -4.15 -3.62
CA THR A 49 6.22 -3.37 -4.32
C THR A 49 6.23 -3.68 -5.82
N ARG A 50 6.21 -4.97 -6.17
CA ARG A 50 6.15 -5.40 -7.56
C ARG A 50 4.93 -4.86 -8.28
N ASN A 51 3.78 -4.96 -7.64
CA ASN A 51 2.51 -4.51 -8.21
C ASN A 51 2.49 -3.00 -8.43
N VAL A 52 2.98 -2.24 -7.45
CA VAL A 52 3.05 -0.77 -7.56
C VAL A 52 4.00 -0.35 -8.68
N ILE A 53 5.18 -0.97 -8.77
CA ILE A 53 6.15 -0.67 -9.82
C ILE A 53 5.58 -0.98 -11.19
N ASN A 54 4.85 -2.10 -11.34
CA ASN A 54 4.23 -2.47 -12.62
C ASN A 54 3.14 -1.51 -13.05
N LYS A 55 2.37 -0.97 -12.09
CA LYS A 55 1.29 -0.02 -12.39
C LYS A 55 1.78 1.40 -12.60
N LEU A 56 2.96 1.74 -12.10
CA LEU A 56 3.51 3.09 -12.13
C LEU A 56 4.89 3.05 -12.80
N PRO A 57 4.95 2.94 -14.13
CA PRO A 57 6.22 2.95 -14.85
C PRO A 57 7.03 4.20 -14.53
N GLY A 58 8.32 4.04 -14.33
CA GLY A 58 9.21 5.14 -13.97
C GLY A 58 9.34 5.40 -12.49
N LEU A 59 8.56 4.73 -11.64
CA LEU A 59 8.64 4.92 -10.19
C LEU A 59 10.04 4.61 -9.64
N ARG A 60 10.73 3.62 -10.21
CA ARG A 60 12.09 3.25 -9.79
C ARG A 60 13.07 4.42 -9.90
N ASP A 61 12.87 5.29 -10.87
CA ASP A 61 13.76 6.41 -11.15
C ASP A 61 13.41 7.66 -10.33
N SER A 62 12.25 7.67 -9.69
CA SER A 62 11.74 8.85 -8.99
C SER A 62 11.93 8.82 -7.47
N GLY A 63 12.55 7.75 -6.93
CA GLY A 63 12.88 7.69 -5.51
C GLY A 63 12.39 6.42 -4.83
N PRO A 64 12.43 6.38 -3.49
CA PRO A 64 12.05 5.19 -2.73
C PRO A 64 10.57 4.85 -2.87
N VAL A 65 10.29 3.55 -2.90
CA VAL A 65 8.92 3.03 -2.92
C VAL A 65 8.38 3.02 -1.48
N LEU A 66 7.13 3.44 -1.33
CA LEU A 66 6.45 3.44 -0.04
C LEU A 66 6.35 2.01 0.51
N THR A 67 6.60 1.84 1.81
CA THR A 67 6.54 0.52 2.46
C THR A 67 5.14 0.27 3.03
N ILE A 68 4.77 -1.02 3.14
CA ILE A 68 3.44 -1.41 3.64
C ILE A 68 3.25 -1.12 5.12
N ASP A 69 4.33 -0.95 5.87
CA ASP A 69 4.27 -0.60 7.30
C ASP A 69 4.31 0.90 7.56
N ASP A 70 4.13 1.71 6.53
CA ASP A 70 4.05 3.16 6.68
C ASP A 70 2.93 3.51 7.66
N PRO A 71 3.16 4.40 8.64
CA PRO A 71 2.16 4.76 9.64
C PRO A 71 0.84 5.25 9.03
N VAL A 72 0.88 5.92 7.89
CA VAL A 72 -0.33 6.41 7.21
C VAL A 72 -1.18 5.23 6.73
N ILE A 73 -0.55 4.20 6.15
CA ILE A 73 -1.25 3.01 5.68
C ILE A 73 -1.92 2.29 6.85
N LEU A 74 -1.16 2.09 7.94
CA LEU A 74 -1.68 1.42 9.13
C LEU A 74 -2.85 2.18 9.73
N MET A 75 -2.74 3.51 9.81
CA MET A 75 -3.79 4.37 10.34
C MET A 75 -5.08 4.26 9.51
N ILE A 76 -4.97 4.32 8.19
CA ILE A 76 -6.13 4.23 7.29
C ILE A 76 -6.83 2.89 7.45
N LEU A 77 -6.08 1.79 7.51
CA LEU A 77 -6.67 0.46 7.67
C LEU A 77 -7.38 0.33 9.03
N LYS A 78 -6.77 0.82 10.08
CA LYS A 78 -7.38 0.80 11.42
C LYS A 78 -8.64 1.65 11.48
N ASP A 79 -8.64 2.82 10.83
CA ASP A 79 -9.83 3.67 10.75
C ASP A 79 -11.00 3.00 10.05
N ARG A 80 -10.70 2.06 9.15
CA ARG A 80 -11.73 1.31 8.44
C ARG A 80 -12.19 0.06 9.20
N GLY A 81 -11.70 -0.14 10.42
CA GLY A 81 -12.13 -1.24 11.30
C GLY A 81 -11.32 -2.51 11.18
N TYR A 82 -10.23 -2.50 10.40
CA TYR A 82 -9.36 -3.66 10.29
C TYR A 82 -8.40 -3.77 11.45
N ASP A 83 -8.09 -5.00 11.85
CA ASP A 83 -6.98 -5.31 12.73
C ASP A 83 -5.75 -5.57 11.87
N VAL A 84 -4.68 -4.83 12.09
CA VAL A 84 -3.49 -4.90 11.26
C VAL A 84 -2.25 -5.10 12.13
N LYS A 85 -1.43 -6.09 11.78
CA LYS A 85 -0.17 -6.36 12.45
C LYS A 85 0.94 -6.43 11.41
N VAL A 86 2.09 -5.85 11.72
CA VAL A 86 3.29 -5.98 10.90
C VAL A 86 4.03 -7.24 11.37
N ILE A 87 4.26 -8.17 10.46
CA ILE A 87 4.96 -9.43 10.75
C ILE A 87 6.15 -9.60 9.82
N ASN A 88 7.11 -10.40 10.25
CA ASN A 88 8.25 -10.78 9.42
C ASN A 88 8.11 -12.25 9.04
N THR A 89 8.19 -12.53 7.74
CA THR A 89 8.10 -13.88 7.20
C THR A 89 9.41 -14.25 6.52
N GLU A 90 9.55 -15.50 6.09
CA GLU A 90 10.71 -15.92 5.30
C GLU A 90 10.80 -15.15 3.99
N ALA A 91 9.67 -14.70 3.46
CA ALA A 91 9.61 -13.90 2.23
C ALA A 91 9.79 -12.40 2.50
N GLY A 92 9.99 -11.99 3.76
CA GLY A 92 10.18 -10.60 4.17
C GLY A 92 9.03 -10.05 4.99
N LYS A 93 8.97 -8.73 5.06
CA LYS A 93 7.94 -8.02 5.83
C LYS A 93 6.55 -8.19 5.20
N ALA A 94 5.53 -8.34 6.04
CA ALA A 94 4.15 -8.52 5.59
C ALA A 94 3.17 -7.83 6.55
N LEU A 95 1.94 -7.59 6.07
CA LEU A 95 0.84 -7.17 6.92
C LEU A 95 -0.11 -8.36 7.14
N ASP A 96 -0.47 -8.59 8.39
CA ASP A 96 -1.51 -9.55 8.78
C ASP A 96 -2.79 -8.76 9.03
N ILE A 97 -3.75 -8.87 8.15
CA ILE A 97 -4.98 -8.08 8.16
C ILE A 97 -6.16 -8.98 8.48
N SER A 98 -6.98 -8.55 9.45
CA SER A 98 -8.17 -9.30 9.88
C SER A 98 -9.23 -8.31 10.37
N GLY A 99 -10.29 -8.80 11.05
CA GLY A 99 -11.29 -7.95 11.69
C GLY A 99 -12.67 -7.93 11.05
N TRP A 100 -12.85 -8.55 9.88
CA TRP A 100 -14.16 -8.58 9.20
C TRP A 100 -15.06 -9.71 9.69
N ARG A 101 -14.53 -10.65 10.41
CA ARG A 101 -15.30 -11.71 11.05
C ARG A 101 -15.11 -11.65 12.55
N LYS A 102 -16.06 -11.07 13.21
CA LYS A 102 -16.07 -10.99 14.68
C LYS A 102 -17.15 -11.88 15.25
#